data_a64bfc9f42cc7ed32101972a3d1453a7
#
_entry.id   a64bfc9f42cc7ed32101972a3d1453a7
#
_cell.length_a   1.000
_cell.length_b   1.000
_cell.length_c   1.000
_cell.angle_alpha   90.00
_cell.angle_beta   90.00
_cell.angle_gamma   90.00
#
_symmetry.space_group_name_H-M   'P 1'
#
loop_
_entity.id
_entity.type
_entity.pdbx_description
1 polymer ?
#
loop_
_entity_poly.entity_id
_entity_poly.type
_entity_poly.pdbx_seq_one_letter_code
_entity_poly.pdbx_strand_id
1 'polypeptide(L)'
;FLRFCSPKNNYYGFDYDEINYWMPVDQYIGGVEHAILHLLYSRFFMKAIGFQNSKFIHNEPFKGLFTQGMVCHQTFKNDKNEWMNPDDVESNDGKNFFIKNPEYNKCKIACSTPPMY
;
A
#
# COMPACT_ATOMS: atom_id res chain seq x y z
N PHE A 1 -12.45 2.79 8.07
CA PHE A 1 -12.94 2.51 6.71
C PHE A 1 -14.46 2.57 6.60
N LEU A 2 -15.25 2.05 7.56
CA LEU A 2 -16.72 2.10 7.52
C LEU A 2 -17.31 3.52 7.40
N ARG A 3 -16.57 4.52 7.90
CA ARG A 3 -16.95 5.93 7.77
C ARG A 3 -17.12 6.38 6.30
N PHE A 4 -16.43 5.76 5.37
CA PHE A 4 -16.59 6.08 3.94
C PHE A 4 -17.97 5.76 3.40
N CYS A 5 -18.71 4.83 4.02
CA CYS A 5 -20.09 4.52 3.64
C CYS A 5 -21.05 5.68 3.96
N SER A 6 -20.77 6.44 5.04
CA SER A 6 -21.61 7.54 5.49
C SER A 6 -20.80 8.78 5.89
N PRO A 7 -20.10 9.43 4.93
CA PRO A 7 -19.13 10.49 5.24
C PRO A 7 -19.78 11.77 5.81
N LYS A 8 -21.04 11.99 5.53
CA LYS A 8 -21.79 13.18 5.98
C LYS A 8 -22.50 13.00 7.32
N ASN A 9 -22.47 11.80 7.90
CA ASN A 9 -23.09 11.58 9.20
C ASN A 9 -22.28 12.26 10.30
N ASN A 10 -22.88 13.21 11.03
CA ASN A 10 -22.22 13.98 12.09
C ASN A 10 -22.51 13.47 13.51
N TYR A 11 -23.39 12.48 13.64
CA TYR A 11 -23.85 11.99 14.96
C TYR A 11 -23.21 10.65 15.34
N TYR A 12 -22.98 9.79 14.35
CA TYR A 12 -22.45 8.44 14.57
C TYR A 12 -21.23 8.17 13.69
N GLY A 13 -20.43 7.19 14.06
CA GLY A 13 -19.28 6.76 13.30
C GLY A 13 -19.63 6.28 11.87
N PHE A 14 -20.81 5.71 11.73
CA PHE A 14 -21.39 5.26 10.44
C PHE A 14 -22.90 5.06 10.58
N ASP A 15 -23.59 4.98 9.46
CA ASP A 15 -25.01 4.65 9.36
C ASP A 15 -25.18 3.19 8.92
N TYR A 16 -26.12 2.46 9.54
CA TYR A 16 -26.32 1.03 9.24
C TYR A 16 -26.92 0.79 7.86
N ASP A 17 -27.85 1.63 7.41
CA ASP A 17 -28.50 1.46 6.11
C ASP A 17 -27.49 1.73 4.99
N GLU A 18 -26.64 2.73 5.16
CA GLU A 18 -25.55 3.04 4.22
C GLU A 18 -24.51 1.92 4.21
N ILE A 19 -24.15 1.34 5.37
CA ILE A 19 -23.25 0.18 5.40
C ILE A 19 -23.88 -1.02 4.70
N ASN A 20 -25.14 -1.32 4.96
CA ASN A 20 -25.82 -2.46 4.35
C ASN A 20 -25.94 -2.32 2.83
N TYR A 21 -25.95 -1.10 2.32
CA TYR A 21 -25.95 -0.82 0.89
C TYR A 21 -24.55 -0.97 0.26
N TRP A 22 -23.51 -0.40 0.90
CA TRP A 22 -22.17 -0.32 0.32
C TRP A 22 -21.28 -1.53 0.61
N MET A 23 -21.55 -2.25 1.70
CA MET A 23 -20.73 -3.39 2.15
C MET A 23 -21.34 -4.75 1.79
N PRO A 24 -20.53 -5.77 1.65
CA PRO A 24 -19.07 -5.75 1.57
C PRO A 24 -18.58 -5.14 0.25
N VAL A 25 -17.41 -4.50 0.28
CA VAL A 25 -16.77 -3.96 -0.93
C VAL A 25 -16.47 -5.09 -1.90
N ASP A 26 -16.78 -4.91 -3.17
CA ASP A 26 -16.67 -5.98 -4.16
C ASP A 26 -15.22 -6.42 -4.39
N GLN A 27 -14.29 -5.47 -4.42
CA GLN A 27 -12.90 -5.78 -4.66
C GLN A 27 -11.97 -4.87 -3.85
N TYR A 28 -11.02 -5.48 -3.16
CA TYR A 28 -9.91 -4.83 -2.49
C TYR A 28 -8.64 -4.95 -3.33
N ILE A 29 -8.09 -3.81 -3.74
CA ILE A 29 -6.89 -3.76 -4.59
C ILE A 29 -5.77 -3.13 -3.80
N GLY A 30 -4.65 -3.82 -3.69
CA GLY A 30 -3.50 -3.31 -2.96
C GLY A 30 -2.33 -4.27 -2.93
N GLY A 31 -1.24 -3.87 -2.29
CA GLY A 31 -0.07 -4.71 -2.09
C GLY A 31 -0.32 -5.85 -1.10
N VAL A 32 0.47 -6.91 -1.22
CA VAL A 32 0.39 -8.09 -0.33
C VAL A 32 0.64 -7.74 1.13
N GLU A 33 1.37 -6.68 1.43
CA GLU A 33 1.65 -6.18 2.79
C GLU A 33 0.37 -5.85 3.58
N HIS A 34 -0.71 -5.49 2.88
CA HIS A 34 -2.00 -5.21 3.52
C HIS A 34 -2.68 -6.45 4.10
N ALA A 35 -2.22 -7.65 3.78
CA ALA A 35 -2.71 -8.89 4.41
C ALA A 35 -2.52 -8.86 5.94
N ILE A 36 -1.44 -8.26 6.42
CA ILE A 36 -1.12 -8.11 7.85
C ILE A 36 -1.32 -6.67 8.36
N LEU A 37 -1.73 -5.75 7.50
CA LEU A 37 -2.00 -4.35 7.83
C LEU A 37 -3.50 -4.06 7.70
N HIS A 38 -3.90 -3.25 6.74
CA HIS A 38 -5.27 -2.77 6.61
C HIS A 38 -6.30 -3.90 6.44
N LEU A 39 -6.01 -4.93 5.67
CA LEU A 39 -6.91 -6.07 5.50
C LEU A 39 -7.19 -6.77 6.83
N LEU A 40 -6.15 -7.06 7.61
CA LEU A 40 -6.28 -7.69 8.92
C LEU A 40 -7.12 -6.84 9.88
N TYR A 41 -6.79 -5.54 9.98
CA TYR A 41 -7.50 -4.63 10.88
C TYR A 41 -8.96 -4.43 10.47
N SER A 42 -9.24 -4.28 9.18
CA SER A 42 -10.61 -4.12 8.70
C SER A 42 -11.47 -5.34 9.01
N ARG A 43 -10.94 -6.55 8.82
CA ARG A 43 -11.61 -7.81 9.19
C ARG A 43 -11.86 -7.91 10.69
N PHE A 44 -10.86 -7.56 11.49
CA PHE A 44 -11.00 -7.53 12.95
C PHE A 44 -12.13 -6.59 13.39
N PHE A 45 -12.13 -5.35 12.89
CA PHE A 45 -13.15 -4.37 13.25
C PHE A 45 -14.54 -4.76 12.79
N MET A 46 -14.70 -5.36 11.61
CA MET A 46 -16.00 -5.88 11.17
C MET A 46 -16.55 -6.91 12.17
N LYS A 47 -15.72 -7.85 12.58
CA LYS A 47 -16.11 -8.89 13.55
C LYS A 47 -16.38 -8.31 14.95
N ALA A 48 -15.55 -7.36 15.38
CA ALA A 48 -15.72 -6.71 16.69
C ALA A 48 -17.03 -5.90 16.76
N ILE A 49 -17.34 -5.15 15.70
CA ILE A 49 -18.59 -4.35 15.63
C ILE A 49 -19.80 -5.27 15.51
N GLY A 50 -19.70 -6.36 14.74
CA GLY A 50 -20.77 -7.34 14.60
C GLY A 50 -20.99 -8.22 15.83
N PHE A 51 -20.03 -8.23 16.79
CA PHE A 51 -20.15 -9.02 18.00
C PHE A 51 -21.32 -8.51 18.85
N GLN A 52 -22.31 -9.39 19.04
CA GLN A 52 -23.55 -9.07 19.76
C GLN A 52 -24.39 -7.92 19.16
N ASN A 53 -24.17 -7.57 17.90
CA ASN A 53 -24.87 -6.49 17.20
C ASN A 53 -25.67 -7.04 16.01
N SER A 54 -26.94 -7.35 16.24
CA SER A 54 -27.83 -7.94 15.23
C SER A 54 -28.12 -7.03 14.02
N LYS A 55 -27.89 -5.71 14.16
CA LYS A 55 -28.05 -4.76 13.04
C LYS A 55 -26.88 -4.78 12.07
N PHE A 56 -25.73 -5.30 12.51
CA PHE A 56 -24.52 -5.39 11.69
C PHE A 56 -24.40 -6.79 11.09
N ILE A 57 -24.82 -6.93 9.83
CA ILE A 57 -24.96 -8.24 9.18
C ILE A 57 -23.70 -8.73 8.45
N HIS A 58 -22.69 -7.87 8.31
CA HIS A 58 -21.49 -8.18 7.53
C HIS A 58 -20.38 -8.74 8.42
N ASN A 59 -19.84 -9.89 8.03
CA ASN A 59 -18.72 -10.55 8.71
C ASN A 59 -17.35 -10.24 8.07
N GLU A 60 -17.35 -9.93 6.78
CA GLU A 60 -16.14 -9.64 6.02
C GLU A 60 -16.28 -8.30 5.29
N PRO A 61 -15.22 -7.48 5.26
CA PRO A 61 -15.28 -6.15 4.64
C PRO A 61 -15.19 -6.19 3.10
N PHE A 62 -14.58 -7.23 2.54
CA PHE A 62 -14.29 -7.35 1.11
C PHE A 62 -14.72 -8.72 0.59
N LYS A 63 -15.32 -8.77 -0.61
CA LYS A 63 -15.69 -10.01 -1.30
C LYS A 63 -14.48 -10.66 -1.97
N GLY A 64 -13.59 -9.85 -2.53
CA GLY A 64 -12.43 -10.31 -3.26
C GLY A 64 -11.20 -9.46 -2.97
N LEU A 65 -10.03 -10.10 -3.08
CA LEU A 65 -8.73 -9.47 -2.95
C LEU A 65 -7.96 -9.62 -4.27
N PHE A 66 -7.53 -8.50 -4.82
CA PHE A 66 -6.57 -8.46 -5.92
C PHE A 66 -5.25 -7.88 -5.43
N THR A 67 -4.26 -8.74 -5.25
CA THR A 67 -2.93 -8.29 -4.81
C THR A 67 -2.13 -7.78 -5.98
N GLN A 68 -1.69 -6.54 -5.87
CA GLN A 68 -0.67 -5.98 -6.76
C GLN A 68 0.71 -6.43 -6.29
N GLY A 69 1.66 -6.56 -7.24
CA GLY A 69 3.06 -6.68 -6.91
C GLY A 69 3.57 -5.42 -6.21
N MET A 70 4.64 -5.55 -5.42
CA MET A 70 5.30 -4.39 -4.84
C MET A 70 5.92 -3.54 -5.96
N VAL A 71 5.72 -2.24 -5.89
CA VAL A 71 6.43 -1.29 -6.76
C VAL A 71 7.88 -1.23 -6.29
N CYS A 72 8.77 -1.69 -7.14
CA CYS A 72 10.20 -1.68 -6.89
C CYS A 72 10.87 -0.63 -7.77
N HIS A 73 11.83 0.06 -7.22
CA HIS A 73 12.66 1.02 -7.93
C HIS A 73 14.13 0.78 -7.59
N GLN A 74 15.01 1.07 -8.55
CA GLN A 74 16.44 1.03 -8.30
C GLN A 74 16.82 2.16 -7.34
N THR A 75 17.64 1.82 -6.35
CA THR A 75 18.23 2.79 -5.44
C THR A 75 19.74 2.79 -5.59
N PHE A 76 20.34 3.94 -5.45
CA PHE A 76 21.75 4.16 -5.75
C PHE A 76 22.51 4.59 -4.52
N LYS A 77 23.77 4.15 -4.44
CA LYS A 77 24.73 4.58 -3.44
C LYS A 77 26.02 5.02 -4.13
N ASN A 78 26.65 6.06 -3.56
CA ASN A 78 27.97 6.48 -3.98
C ASN A 78 29.08 5.51 -3.44
N ASP A 79 30.31 5.79 -3.79
CA ASP A 79 31.49 5.05 -3.34
C ASP A 79 31.73 5.14 -1.82
N LYS A 80 31.19 6.18 -1.16
CA LYS A 80 31.19 6.35 0.30
C LYS A 80 30.03 5.65 1.01
N ASN A 81 29.19 4.88 0.24
CA ASN A 81 28.01 4.16 0.76
C ASN A 81 26.87 5.08 1.23
N GLU A 82 26.82 6.34 0.77
CA GLU A 82 25.73 7.27 1.02
C GLU A 82 24.64 7.14 -0.05
N TRP A 83 23.37 7.32 0.37
CA TRP A 83 22.23 7.27 -0.55
C TRP A 83 22.23 8.46 -1.51
N MET A 84 21.98 8.19 -2.78
CA MET A 84 21.94 9.18 -3.85
C MET A 84 20.51 9.42 -4.32
N ASN A 85 20.20 10.67 -4.67
CA ASN A 85 18.96 10.97 -5.35
C ASN A 85 19.02 10.39 -6.79
N PRO A 86 17.98 9.67 -7.26
CA PRO A 86 17.93 9.17 -8.63
C PRO A 86 18.16 10.25 -9.71
N ASP A 87 17.76 11.49 -9.46
CA ASP A 87 17.95 12.61 -10.40
C ASP A 87 19.42 13.01 -10.61
N ASP A 88 20.27 12.66 -9.65
CA ASP A 88 21.71 12.91 -9.72
C ASP A 88 22.50 11.78 -10.40
N VAL A 89 21.81 10.73 -10.82
CA VAL A 89 22.41 9.54 -11.43
C VAL A 89 22.05 9.48 -12.90
N GLU A 90 23.05 9.24 -13.74
CA GLU A 90 22.89 9.01 -15.18
C GLU A 90 23.42 7.65 -15.59
N SER A 91 22.86 7.09 -16.64
CA SER A 91 23.34 5.85 -17.26
C SER A 91 23.31 5.98 -18.77
N ASN A 92 24.39 5.57 -19.42
CA ASN A 92 24.50 5.58 -20.88
C ASN A 92 24.04 4.26 -21.53
N ASP A 93 24.04 3.16 -20.76
CA ASP A 93 23.79 1.81 -21.27
C ASP A 93 22.81 0.98 -20.40
N GLY A 94 22.21 1.61 -19.40
CA GLY A 94 21.34 0.95 -18.43
C GLY A 94 22.03 -0.04 -17.48
N LYS A 95 23.36 -0.19 -17.60
CA LYS A 95 24.17 -1.09 -16.74
C LYS A 95 25.19 -0.34 -15.90
N ASN A 96 25.77 0.71 -16.46
CA ASN A 96 26.75 1.53 -15.77
C ASN A 96 26.11 2.85 -15.37
N PHE A 97 26.18 3.17 -14.09
CA PHE A 97 25.59 4.37 -13.52
C PHE A 97 26.69 5.32 -13.05
N PHE A 98 26.52 6.58 -13.38
CA PHE A 98 27.45 7.67 -13.05
C PHE A 98 26.73 8.75 -12.29
N ILE A 99 27.44 9.41 -11.39
CA ILE A 99 26.91 10.53 -10.63
C ILE A 99 27.29 11.82 -11.38
N LYS A 100 26.31 12.72 -11.56
CA LYS A 100 26.52 14.01 -12.23
C LYS A 100 27.50 14.92 -11.51
N ASN A 101 27.65 14.75 -10.19
CA ASN A 101 28.55 15.54 -9.39
C ASN A 101 30.00 14.98 -9.50
N PRO A 102 30.99 15.80 -9.92
CA PRO A 102 32.38 15.38 -10.09
C PRO A 102 33.11 14.99 -8.80
N GLU A 103 32.54 15.27 -7.65
CA GLU A 103 33.11 14.83 -6.36
C GLU A 103 32.99 13.31 -6.12
N TYR A 104 32.14 12.63 -6.89
CA TYR A 104 31.87 11.19 -6.75
C TYR A 104 32.29 10.44 -8.02
N ASN A 105 33.18 9.50 -7.88
CA ASN A 105 33.75 8.80 -9.03
C ASN A 105 32.93 7.61 -9.53
N LYS A 106 32.09 6.99 -8.69
CA LYS A 106 31.32 5.79 -9.06
C LYS A 106 29.99 5.70 -8.30
N CYS A 107 28.98 5.24 -9.02
CA CYS A 107 27.69 4.90 -8.46
C CYS A 107 27.52 3.37 -8.51
N LYS A 108 27.00 2.79 -7.43
CA LYS A 108 26.62 1.37 -7.38
C LYS A 108 25.11 1.27 -7.17
N ILE A 109 24.49 0.31 -7.85
CA ILE A 109 23.11 -0.05 -7.53
C ILE A 109 23.11 -0.70 -6.15
N ALA A 110 22.44 -0.07 -5.19
CA ALA A 110 22.36 -0.58 -3.81
C ALA A 110 21.28 -1.65 -3.66
N CYS A 111 20.21 -1.54 -4.41
CA CYS A 111 19.11 -2.49 -4.44
C CYS A 111 18.45 -2.45 -5.81
N SER A 112 18.47 -3.57 -6.50
CA SER A 112 17.54 -3.85 -7.59
C SER A 112 16.70 -5.03 -7.13
N THR A 113 15.51 -4.78 -6.64
CA THR A 113 14.53 -5.85 -6.51
C THR A 113 14.04 -6.18 -7.90
N PRO A 114 14.27 -7.40 -8.40
CA PRO A 114 13.67 -7.81 -9.67
C PRO A 114 12.15 -7.70 -9.53
N PRO A 115 11.42 -7.36 -10.60
CA PRO A 115 9.97 -7.40 -10.57
C PRO A 115 9.57 -8.83 -10.15
N MET A 116 8.82 -8.92 -9.07
CA MET A 116 8.14 -10.17 -8.75
C MET A 116 6.99 -10.32 -9.74
N TYR A 117 7.11 -11.30 -10.62
CA TYR A 117 6.07 -11.69 -11.56
C TYR A 117 4.94 -12.39 -10.82
#